data_8f60531f7f2b8f45da2e3ba3049a1e51
#
_entry.id   8f60531f7f2b8f45da2e3ba3049a1e51
#
_cell.length_a   1.000
_cell.length_b   1.000
_cell.length_c   1.000
_cell.angle_alpha   90.00
_cell.angle_beta   90.00
_cell.angle_gamma   90.00
#
_symmetry.space_group_name_H-M   'P 1'
#
loop_
_entity.id
_entity.type
_entity.pdbx_description
1 polymer ?
#
loop_
_entity_poly.entity_id
_entity_poly.type
_entity_poly.pdbx_seq_one_letter_code
_entity_poly.pdbx_strand_id
1 'polypeptide(L)'
;MKALGADVRRTQKSEGMIGAQGEAKTYAKKYNALYMNQFGSEDNPNAYTHTLAQSLTEKLNHIDYFVAGVGSGGTFTGVAQHLKDYQVKNYIVEPEGSVLNGGPSHAHDTEGIGSEKWPSFLNKKLVDGIFTMKDQDAFNNVKLLANKEGFLVGSSSGAALQGALELKKQVQQGVIVTIFPDGSDRYMSKQIFNYKESNDYE
;
A
#
# COMPACT_ATOMS: atom_id res chain seq x y z
N MET A 1 18.59 -5.46 7.32
CA MET A 1 18.19 -6.41 8.39
C MET A 1 19.40 -7.16 8.97
N LYS A 2 20.20 -7.91 8.18
CA LYS A 2 21.39 -8.61 8.70
C LYS A 2 22.38 -7.67 9.41
N ALA A 3 22.63 -6.49 8.84
CA ALA A 3 23.50 -5.47 9.47
C ALA A 3 22.99 -4.98 10.85
N LEU A 4 21.73 -5.20 11.17
CA LEU A 4 21.11 -4.91 12.46
C LEU A 4 21.02 -6.15 13.37
N GLY A 5 21.73 -7.23 13.02
CA GLY A 5 21.78 -8.46 13.80
C GLY A 5 20.61 -9.44 13.59
N ALA A 6 19.72 -9.19 12.60
CA ALA A 6 18.62 -10.10 12.34
C ALA A 6 19.07 -11.37 11.61
N ASP A 7 18.58 -12.53 12.05
CA ASP A 7 18.64 -13.76 11.26
C ASP A 7 17.58 -13.70 10.15
N VAL A 8 18.02 -13.72 8.89
CA VAL A 8 17.15 -13.55 7.73
C VAL A 8 16.98 -14.89 7.01
N ARG A 9 15.75 -15.40 7.01
CA ARG A 9 15.32 -16.57 6.23
C ARG A 9 14.54 -16.14 5.02
N ARG A 10 14.75 -16.80 3.90
CA ARG A 10 14.04 -16.54 2.65
C ARG A 10 13.32 -17.80 2.20
N THR A 11 12.07 -17.67 1.84
CA THR A 11 11.28 -18.70 1.14
C THR A 11 11.47 -18.59 -0.37
N GLN A 12 10.98 -19.56 -1.11
CA GLN A 12 10.98 -19.52 -2.57
C GLN A 12 10.10 -18.37 -3.08
N LYS A 13 10.52 -17.69 -4.16
CA LYS A 13 9.76 -16.58 -4.76
C LYS A 13 8.36 -17.02 -5.19
N SER A 14 8.24 -18.25 -5.71
CA SER A 14 6.97 -18.85 -6.14
C SER A 14 5.94 -19.06 -5.03
N GLU A 15 6.37 -19.10 -3.76
CA GLU A 15 5.47 -19.25 -2.61
C GLU A 15 4.86 -17.93 -2.14
N GLY A 16 5.38 -16.81 -2.65
CA GLY A 16 4.89 -15.47 -2.35
C GLY A 16 4.88 -15.12 -0.86
N MET A 17 4.04 -14.17 -0.50
CA MET A 17 3.88 -13.74 0.90
C MET A 17 3.20 -14.81 1.76
N ILE A 18 2.34 -15.64 1.17
CA ILE A 18 1.65 -16.73 1.90
C ILE A 18 2.65 -17.76 2.39
N GLY A 19 3.62 -18.16 1.55
CA GLY A 19 4.70 -19.07 1.94
C GLY A 19 5.56 -18.51 3.07
N ALA A 20 5.96 -17.22 2.97
CA ALA A 20 6.72 -16.56 4.03
C ALA A 20 5.97 -16.52 5.38
N GLN A 21 4.67 -16.26 5.37
CA GLN A 21 3.83 -16.31 6.57
C GLN A 21 3.75 -17.73 7.15
N GLY A 22 3.63 -18.76 6.30
CA GLY A 22 3.60 -20.17 6.70
C GLY A 22 4.89 -20.58 7.42
N GLU A 23 6.05 -20.25 6.83
CA GLU A 23 7.36 -20.51 7.44
C GLU A 23 7.53 -19.78 8.76
N ALA A 24 7.14 -18.50 8.84
CA ALA A 24 7.24 -17.70 10.07
C ALA A 24 6.38 -18.30 11.20
N LYS A 25 5.15 -18.75 10.92
CA LYS A 25 4.28 -19.43 11.89
C LYS A 25 4.89 -20.76 12.37
N THR A 26 5.44 -21.55 11.45
CA THR A 26 6.11 -22.81 11.76
C THR A 26 7.32 -22.59 12.64
N TYR A 27 8.13 -21.58 12.32
CA TYR A 27 9.28 -21.19 13.12
C TYR A 27 8.88 -20.75 14.52
N ALA A 28 7.88 -19.86 14.62
CA ALA A 28 7.39 -19.37 15.90
C ALA A 28 6.92 -20.51 16.82
N LYS A 29 6.14 -21.46 16.26
CA LYS A 29 5.69 -22.65 17.00
C LYS A 29 6.86 -23.53 17.45
N LYS A 30 7.84 -23.77 16.56
CA LYS A 30 8.98 -24.66 16.85
C LYS A 30 9.89 -24.12 17.94
N TYR A 31 10.11 -22.81 17.98
CA TYR A 31 11.07 -22.16 18.88
C TYR A 31 10.42 -21.35 19.99
N ASN A 32 9.08 -21.48 20.18
CA ASN A 32 8.30 -20.69 21.13
C ASN A 32 8.55 -19.18 21.01
N ALA A 33 8.64 -18.70 19.77
CA ALA A 33 8.90 -17.31 19.44
C ALA A 33 7.60 -16.55 19.14
N LEU A 34 7.59 -15.23 19.39
CA LEU A 34 6.46 -14.39 19.06
C LEU A 34 6.34 -14.23 17.53
N TYR A 35 5.17 -14.55 16.98
CA TYR A 35 4.81 -14.24 15.60
C TYR A 35 4.09 -12.90 15.54
N MET A 36 4.73 -11.87 14.97
CA MET A 36 4.18 -10.50 14.92
C MET A 36 2.93 -10.36 14.06
N ASN A 37 2.70 -11.29 13.12
CA ASN A 37 1.46 -11.41 12.33
C ASN A 37 1.00 -10.09 11.69
N GLN A 38 1.86 -9.45 10.91
CA GLN A 38 1.56 -8.17 10.23
C GLN A 38 0.21 -8.17 9.48
N PHE A 39 -0.25 -9.31 8.98
CA PHE A 39 -1.46 -9.43 8.17
C PHE A 39 -2.72 -9.79 8.98
N GLY A 40 -2.61 -9.96 10.28
CA GLY A 40 -3.74 -10.38 11.12
C GLY A 40 -3.75 -9.82 12.55
N SER A 41 -2.72 -9.06 12.97
CA SER A 41 -2.72 -8.37 14.26
C SER A 41 -3.38 -7.01 14.14
N GLU A 42 -4.35 -6.73 15.01
CA GLU A 42 -4.99 -5.41 15.15
C GLU A 42 -4.02 -4.32 15.59
N ASP A 43 -2.86 -4.67 16.14
CA ASP A 43 -1.81 -3.69 16.46
C ASP A 43 -1.32 -2.94 15.21
N ASN A 44 -1.36 -3.60 14.05
CA ASN A 44 -0.97 -2.98 12.79
C ASN A 44 -1.87 -1.79 12.43
N PRO A 45 -3.19 -1.91 12.23
CA PRO A 45 -4.04 -0.74 11.95
C PRO A 45 -4.09 0.22 13.14
N ASN A 46 -4.11 -0.24 14.39
CA ASN A 46 -4.16 0.61 15.56
C ASN A 46 -2.97 1.58 15.65
N ALA A 47 -1.77 1.14 15.25
CA ALA A 47 -0.61 2.02 15.19
C ALA A 47 -0.87 3.25 14.30
N TYR A 48 -1.50 3.08 13.14
CA TYR A 48 -1.80 4.17 12.21
C TYR A 48 -2.96 5.06 12.67
N THR A 49 -3.93 4.50 13.39
CA THR A 49 -5.03 5.27 13.99
C THR A 49 -4.50 6.35 14.95
N HIS A 50 -3.55 5.98 15.79
CA HIS A 50 -3.01 6.88 16.84
C HIS A 50 -1.77 7.67 16.42
N THR A 51 -1.29 7.51 15.21
CA THR A 51 -0.13 8.26 14.72
C THR A 51 -0.47 9.05 13.46
N LEU A 52 -0.45 8.37 12.30
CA LEU A 52 -0.65 9.00 11.01
C LEU A 52 -2.02 9.67 10.88
N ALA A 53 -3.10 8.95 11.25
CA ALA A 53 -4.45 9.46 11.11
C ALA A 53 -4.70 10.68 12.00
N GLN A 54 -4.25 10.62 13.25
CA GLN A 54 -4.30 11.76 14.17
C GLN A 54 -3.51 12.94 13.61
N SER A 55 -2.30 12.71 13.11
CA SER A 55 -1.48 13.77 12.51
C SER A 55 -2.14 14.42 11.30
N LEU A 56 -2.91 13.68 10.49
CA LEU A 56 -3.66 14.24 9.36
C LEU A 56 -4.76 15.19 9.84
N THR A 57 -5.56 14.79 10.83
CA THR A 57 -6.65 15.63 11.34
C THR A 57 -6.18 16.80 12.18
N GLU A 58 -5.00 16.73 12.79
CA GLU A 58 -4.39 17.87 13.49
C GLU A 58 -3.81 18.92 12.54
N LYS A 59 -3.29 18.49 11.38
CA LYS A 59 -2.61 19.39 10.43
C LYS A 59 -3.49 19.93 9.32
N LEU A 60 -4.57 19.24 9.00
CA LEU A 60 -5.48 19.60 7.92
C LEU A 60 -6.83 19.99 8.50
N ASN A 61 -7.27 21.20 8.18
CA ASN A 61 -8.56 21.72 8.67
C ASN A 61 -9.76 20.96 8.11
N HIS A 62 -9.59 20.32 6.95
CA HIS A 62 -10.67 19.61 6.27
C HIS A 62 -10.10 18.54 5.34
N ILE A 63 -10.76 17.39 5.29
CA ILE A 63 -10.47 16.27 4.39
C ILE A 63 -11.81 15.75 3.88
N ASP A 64 -12.00 15.68 2.56
CA ASP A 64 -13.20 15.08 1.96
C ASP A 64 -12.94 13.63 1.53
N TYR A 65 -11.72 13.36 1.07
CA TYR A 65 -11.37 12.08 0.47
C TYR A 65 -9.99 11.63 0.94
N PHE A 66 -9.88 10.34 1.22
CA PHE A 66 -8.62 9.68 1.49
C PHE A 66 -8.39 8.58 0.47
N VAL A 67 -7.22 8.55 -0.16
CA VAL A 67 -6.82 7.53 -1.14
C VAL A 67 -5.51 6.91 -0.70
N ALA A 68 -5.43 5.59 -0.63
CA ALA A 68 -4.15 4.92 -0.33
C ALA A 68 -4.06 3.53 -0.95
N GLY A 69 -2.82 3.09 -1.20
CA GLY A 69 -2.53 1.71 -1.58
C GLY A 69 -2.70 0.74 -0.42
N VAL A 70 -3.00 -0.51 -0.73
CA VAL A 70 -3.19 -1.58 0.24
C VAL A 70 -2.26 -2.75 -0.06
N GLY A 71 -1.37 -3.06 0.89
CA GLY A 71 -0.61 -4.31 0.96
C GLY A 71 -1.17 -5.15 2.11
N SER A 72 -0.65 -5.01 3.33
CA SER A 72 -1.26 -5.64 4.52
C SER A 72 -2.63 -5.04 4.88
N GLY A 73 -2.89 -3.82 4.46
CA GLY A 73 -4.10 -3.06 4.79
C GLY A 73 -4.01 -2.23 6.08
N GLY A 74 -2.92 -2.34 6.84
CA GLY A 74 -2.79 -1.66 8.13
C GLY A 74 -2.94 -0.16 8.05
N THR A 75 -2.18 0.49 7.17
CA THR A 75 -2.20 1.95 6.99
C THR A 75 -3.60 2.43 6.57
N PHE A 76 -4.16 1.83 5.51
CA PHE A 76 -5.49 2.21 5.03
C PHE A 76 -6.55 2.03 6.11
N THR A 77 -6.59 0.86 6.76
CA THR A 77 -7.58 0.54 7.78
C THR A 77 -7.50 1.49 8.96
N GLY A 78 -6.30 1.71 9.51
CA GLY A 78 -6.13 2.58 10.67
C GLY A 78 -6.50 4.03 10.39
N VAL A 79 -6.14 4.55 9.21
CA VAL A 79 -6.51 5.91 8.80
C VAL A 79 -8.01 6.00 8.54
N ALA A 80 -8.60 5.08 7.76
CA ALA A 80 -10.02 5.08 7.43
C ALA A 80 -10.93 4.91 8.66
N GLN A 81 -10.51 4.12 9.66
CA GLN A 81 -11.22 3.99 10.93
C GLN A 81 -11.29 5.32 11.69
N HIS A 82 -10.18 6.04 11.77
CA HIS A 82 -10.13 7.35 12.42
C HIS A 82 -10.96 8.39 11.64
N LEU A 83 -10.82 8.42 10.32
CA LEU A 83 -11.49 9.39 9.46
C LEU A 83 -13.00 9.18 9.33
N LYS A 84 -13.51 8.01 9.76
CA LYS A 84 -14.97 7.73 9.76
C LYS A 84 -15.78 8.78 10.51
N ASP A 85 -15.27 9.27 11.64
CA ASP A 85 -15.95 10.26 12.47
C ASP A 85 -15.96 11.66 11.82
N TYR A 86 -15.15 11.87 10.79
CA TYR A 86 -15.04 13.10 10.00
C TYR A 86 -15.82 13.06 8.68
N GLN A 87 -16.59 11.98 8.42
CA GLN A 87 -17.37 11.75 7.20
C GLN A 87 -16.53 11.74 5.90
N VAL A 88 -15.25 11.40 6.01
CA VAL A 88 -14.34 11.28 4.88
C VAL A 88 -14.65 10.01 4.08
N LYS A 89 -14.65 10.10 2.75
CA LYS A 89 -14.76 8.95 1.87
C LYS A 89 -13.40 8.36 1.58
N ASN A 90 -13.28 7.02 1.70
CA ASN A 90 -12.01 6.31 1.65
C ASN A 90 -11.93 5.42 0.42
N TYR A 91 -10.90 5.61 -0.38
CA TYR A 91 -10.67 4.88 -1.63
C TYR A 91 -9.35 4.12 -1.58
N ILE A 92 -9.37 2.90 -2.10
CA ILE A 92 -8.18 2.08 -2.30
C ILE A 92 -7.66 2.31 -3.72
N VAL A 93 -6.34 2.29 -3.88
CA VAL A 93 -5.70 2.09 -5.18
C VAL A 93 -4.87 0.82 -5.14
N GLU A 94 -4.97 0.01 -6.19
CA GLU A 94 -4.24 -1.24 -6.35
C GLU A 94 -3.68 -1.40 -7.77
N PRO A 95 -2.57 -2.13 -7.94
CA PRO A 95 -2.08 -2.50 -9.27
C PRO A 95 -2.97 -3.59 -9.89
N GLU A 96 -3.00 -3.66 -11.22
CA GLU A 96 -3.48 -4.86 -11.93
C GLU A 96 -2.74 -6.08 -11.39
N GLY A 97 -3.45 -7.18 -11.15
CA GLY A 97 -2.92 -8.37 -10.48
C GLY A 97 -3.20 -8.45 -8.99
N SER A 98 -3.63 -7.35 -8.35
CA SER A 98 -4.23 -7.39 -7.02
C SER A 98 -5.71 -7.77 -7.10
N VAL A 99 -6.27 -8.36 -6.03
CA VAL A 99 -7.61 -8.97 -6.06
C VAL A 99 -8.69 -8.17 -5.34
N LEU A 100 -8.40 -7.00 -4.79
CA LEU A 100 -9.36 -6.27 -3.94
C LEU A 100 -10.55 -5.75 -4.75
N ASN A 101 -10.35 -5.41 -6.03
CA ASN A 101 -11.39 -4.99 -6.96
C ASN A 101 -12.00 -6.17 -7.76
N GLY A 102 -11.67 -7.42 -7.40
CA GLY A 102 -12.27 -8.62 -8.00
C GLY A 102 -11.56 -9.13 -9.26
N GLY A 103 -10.41 -8.60 -9.62
CA GLY A 103 -9.59 -9.08 -10.75
C GLY A 103 -8.86 -10.40 -10.43
N PRO A 104 -8.27 -11.06 -11.45
CA PRO A 104 -7.42 -12.22 -11.26
C PRO A 104 -6.08 -11.81 -10.61
N SER A 105 -5.54 -12.70 -9.76
CA SER A 105 -4.21 -12.49 -9.17
C SER A 105 -3.13 -12.81 -10.18
N HIS A 106 -2.22 -11.86 -10.40
CA HIS A 106 -1.00 -12.06 -11.17
C HIS A 106 0.12 -11.13 -10.68
N ALA A 107 1.34 -11.33 -11.19
CA ALA A 107 2.48 -10.51 -10.82
C ALA A 107 2.31 -9.05 -11.30
N HIS A 108 2.90 -8.12 -10.55
CA HIS A 108 3.00 -6.69 -10.87
C HIS A 108 4.34 -6.16 -10.32
N ASP A 109 4.78 -5.01 -10.84
CA ASP A 109 6.05 -4.39 -10.47
C ASP A 109 5.93 -3.28 -9.41
N THR A 110 4.72 -2.83 -9.12
CA THR A 110 4.47 -1.87 -8.04
C THR A 110 4.69 -2.53 -6.69
N GLU A 111 5.73 -2.12 -5.95
CA GLU A 111 6.08 -2.72 -4.68
C GLU A 111 5.35 -2.10 -3.49
N GLY A 112 5.16 -2.91 -2.44
CA GLY A 112 4.59 -2.49 -1.15
C GLY A 112 3.07 -2.47 -1.08
N ILE A 113 2.40 -2.55 -2.22
CA ILE A 113 0.94 -2.66 -2.33
C ILE A 113 0.57 -3.82 -3.25
N GLY A 114 -0.73 -4.13 -3.35
CA GLY A 114 -1.24 -5.31 -4.03
C GLY A 114 -1.45 -6.47 -3.05
N SER A 115 -2.55 -7.16 -3.19
CA SER A 115 -2.96 -8.24 -2.30
C SER A 115 -3.47 -9.44 -3.07
N GLU A 116 -3.05 -10.65 -2.65
CA GLU A 116 -3.53 -11.92 -3.18
C GLU A 116 -4.86 -12.35 -2.55
N LYS A 117 -5.27 -11.67 -1.48
CA LYS A 117 -6.53 -11.88 -0.76
C LYS A 117 -6.96 -10.64 -0.01
N TRP A 118 -8.22 -10.54 0.34
CA TRP A 118 -8.73 -9.47 1.20
C TRP A 118 -8.09 -9.53 2.59
N PRO A 119 -7.45 -8.43 3.08
CA PRO A 119 -6.85 -8.39 4.41
C PRO A 119 -7.88 -8.62 5.51
N SER A 120 -7.51 -9.43 6.54
CA SER A 120 -8.46 -9.90 7.56
C SER A 120 -9.08 -8.79 8.40
N PHE A 121 -8.33 -7.73 8.69
CA PHE A 121 -8.81 -6.60 9.47
C PHE A 121 -9.38 -5.44 8.63
N LEU A 122 -9.29 -5.51 7.30
CA LEU A 122 -9.85 -4.48 6.42
C LEU A 122 -11.36 -4.65 6.28
N ASN A 123 -12.12 -3.81 6.97
CA ASN A 123 -13.57 -3.82 6.88
C ASN A 123 -14.03 -3.17 5.55
N LYS A 124 -14.77 -3.93 4.74
CA LYS A 124 -15.34 -3.44 3.46
C LYS A 124 -16.21 -2.20 3.62
N LYS A 125 -16.84 -2.01 4.78
CA LYS A 125 -17.67 -0.82 5.07
C LYS A 125 -16.86 0.48 5.18
N LEU A 126 -15.53 0.39 5.27
CA LEU A 126 -14.63 1.55 5.27
C LEU A 126 -14.19 1.96 3.86
N VAL A 127 -14.57 1.19 2.82
CA VAL A 127 -14.11 1.37 1.44
C VAL A 127 -15.25 1.88 0.59
N ASP A 128 -15.16 3.13 0.13
CA ASP A 128 -16.14 3.76 -0.75
C ASP A 128 -15.90 3.42 -2.23
N GLY A 129 -14.67 3.02 -2.60
CA GLY A 129 -14.34 2.58 -3.95
C GLY A 129 -12.89 2.10 -4.06
N ILE A 130 -12.60 1.43 -5.18
CA ILE A 130 -11.27 0.88 -5.48
C ILE A 130 -10.90 1.25 -6.91
N PHE A 131 -9.71 1.81 -7.09
CA PHE A 131 -9.12 2.10 -8.39
C PHE A 131 -8.05 1.06 -8.70
N THR A 132 -8.19 0.36 -9.80
CA THR A 132 -7.14 -0.52 -10.34
C THR A 132 -6.35 0.25 -11.39
N MET A 133 -5.01 0.20 -11.33
CA MET A 133 -4.12 0.93 -12.22
C MET A 133 -3.03 0.01 -12.78
N LYS A 134 -2.43 0.40 -13.90
CA LYS A 134 -1.27 -0.28 -14.48
C LYS A 134 0.03 0.15 -13.81
N ASP A 135 1.00 -0.75 -13.74
CA ASP A 135 2.34 -0.42 -13.25
C ASP A 135 2.95 0.79 -13.96
N GLN A 136 2.78 0.88 -15.28
CA GLN A 136 3.28 2.01 -16.06
C GLN A 136 2.75 3.37 -15.56
N ASP A 137 1.49 3.43 -15.10
CA ASP A 137 0.89 4.66 -14.57
C ASP A 137 1.56 5.05 -13.24
N ALA A 138 1.82 4.08 -12.36
CA ALA A 138 2.53 4.32 -11.11
C ALA A 138 3.94 4.87 -11.35
N PHE A 139 4.71 4.24 -12.24
CA PHE A 139 6.08 4.67 -12.54
C PHE A 139 6.14 6.01 -13.30
N ASN A 140 5.17 6.31 -14.17
CA ASN A 140 5.03 7.62 -14.80
C ASN A 140 4.79 8.71 -13.74
N ASN A 141 3.97 8.44 -12.73
CA ASN A 141 3.69 9.36 -11.64
C ASN A 141 4.90 9.55 -10.71
N VAL A 142 5.71 8.51 -10.47
CA VAL A 142 7.00 8.67 -9.76
C VAL A 142 7.88 9.68 -10.47
N LYS A 143 8.01 9.56 -11.80
CA LYS A 143 8.77 10.49 -12.62
C LYS A 143 8.15 11.90 -12.64
N LEU A 144 6.83 12.00 -12.69
CA LEU A 144 6.10 13.25 -12.63
C LEU A 144 6.37 13.99 -11.32
N LEU A 145 6.25 13.30 -10.17
CA LEU A 145 6.52 13.85 -8.84
C LEU A 145 7.96 14.34 -8.70
N ALA A 146 8.93 13.56 -9.20
CA ALA A 146 10.32 13.98 -9.21
C ALA A 146 10.55 15.26 -10.03
N ASN A 147 9.97 15.33 -11.23
CA ASN A 147 10.20 16.44 -12.16
C ASN A 147 9.44 17.72 -11.81
N LYS A 148 8.25 17.61 -11.23
CA LYS A 148 7.36 18.74 -10.98
C LYS A 148 7.42 19.24 -9.54
N GLU A 149 7.57 18.32 -8.59
CA GLU A 149 7.46 18.62 -7.16
C GLU A 149 8.78 18.38 -6.40
N GLY A 150 9.78 17.76 -7.04
CA GLY A 150 11.05 17.42 -6.40
C GLY A 150 10.96 16.26 -5.42
N PHE A 151 9.86 15.50 -5.42
CA PHE A 151 9.68 14.34 -4.54
C PHE A 151 10.25 13.06 -5.18
N LEU A 152 11.23 12.47 -4.51
CA LEU A 152 11.85 11.20 -4.90
C LEU A 152 11.18 10.05 -4.11
N VAL A 153 10.11 9.49 -4.66
CA VAL A 153 9.21 8.53 -3.98
C VAL A 153 9.25 7.13 -4.60
N GLY A 154 8.74 6.13 -3.87
CA GLY A 154 8.59 4.76 -4.34
C GLY A 154 7.41 4.56 -5.30
N SER A 155 7.33 3.37 -5.93
CA SER A 155 6.27 3.03 -6.90
C SER A 155 4.86 3.06 -6.30
N SER A 156 4.70 2.63 -5.04
CA SER A 156 3.41 2.71 -4.33
C SER A 156 2.92 4.14 -4.15
N SER A 157 3.83 5.12 -4.06
CA SER A 157 3.48 6.54 -4.01
C SER A 157 2.97 7.05 -5.35
N GLY A 158 3.59 6.58 -6.46
CA GLY A 158 3.09 6.85 -7.81
C GLY A 158 1.70 6.27 -8.05
N ALA A 159 1.45 5.06 -7.54
CA ALA A 159 0.14 4.44 -7.52
C ALA A 159 -0.88 5.25 -6.70
N ALA A 160 -0.48 5.71 -5.51
CA ALA A 160 -1.31 6.53 -4.65
C ALA A 160 -1.71 7.84 -5.32
N LEU A 161 -0.79 8.49 -6.03
CA LEU A 161 -1.09 9.65 -6.86
C LEU A 161 -2.05 9.29 -7.99
N GLN A 162 -1.87 8.15 -8.68
CA GLN A 162 -2.81 7.72 -9.74
C GLN A 162 -4.22 7.59 -9.22
N GLY A 163 -4.42 6.92 -8.07
CA GLY A 163 -5.74 6.81 -7.44
C GLY A 163 -6.35 8.18 -7.09
N ALA A 164 -5.55 9.11 -6.58
CA ALA A 164 -6.00 10.46 -6.30
C ALA A 164 -6.38 11.23 -7.59
N LEU A 165 -5.64 11.05 -8.68
CA LEU A 165 -5.95 11.66 -9.97
C LEU A 165 -7.22 11.07 -10.60
N GLU A 166 -7.45 9.76 -10.47
CA GLU A 166 -8.71 9.13 -10.94
C GLU A 166 -9.91 9.63 -10.15
N LEU A 167 -9.78 9.75 -8.81
CA LEU A 167 -10.82 10.31 -7.98
C LEU A 167 -11.11 11.77 -8.35
N LYS A 168 -10.06 12.58 -8.59
CA LYS A 168 -10.21 13.98 -9.00
C LYS A 168 -11.06 14.15 -10.26
N LYS A 169 -11.03 13.20 -11.20
CA LYS A 169 -11.88 13.24 -12.40
C LYS A 169 -13.36 13.03 -12.09
N GLN A 170 -13.67 12.39 -10.96
CA GLN A 170 -15.04 12.04 -10.55
C GLN A 170 -15.68 13.04 -9.61
N VAL A 171 -14.88 13.89 -8.95
CA VAL A 171 -15.34 14.86 -7.97
C VAL A 171 -15.15 16.28 -8.48
N GLN A 172 -16.13 17.16 -8.21
CA GLN A 172 -16.08 18.54 -8.69
C GLN A 172 -15.19 19.42 -7.79
N GLN A 173 -15.19 19.15 -6.48
CA GLN A 173 -14.43 19.89 -5.49
C GLN A 173 -14.13 19.00 -4.28
N GLY A 174 -13.20 19.43 -3.45
CA GLY A 174 -12.85 18.75 -2.20
C GLY A 174 -11.35 18.58 -2.03
N VAL A 175 -10.95 18.29 -0.81
CA VAL A 175 -9.59 18.01 -0.42
C VAL A 175 -9.36 16.50 -0.48
N ILE A 176 -8.50 16.06 -1.40
CA ILE A 176 -8.07 14.66 -1.54
C ILE A 176 -6.72 14.51 -0.85
N VAL A 177 -6.65 13.65 0.14
CA VAL A 177 -5.42 13.30 0.86
C VAL A 177 -4.95 11.93 0.40
N THR A 178 -3.66 11.83 0.11
CA THR A 178 -2.99 10.56 -0.17
C THR A 178 -1.67 10.46 0.58
N ILE A 179 -1.07 9.27 0.59
CA ILE A 179 0.15 9.00 1.33
C ILE A 179 1.23 8.51 0.38
N PHE A 180 2.43 9.07 0.54
CA PHE A 180 3.65 8.61 -0.09
C PHE A 180 4.47 7.84 0.97
N PRO A 181 4.43 6.49 0.99
CA PRO A 181 4.93 5.71 2.12
C PRO A 181 6.44 5.74 2.28
N ASP A 182 7.19 5.84 1.20
CA ASP A 182 8.65 5.80 1.22
C ASP A 182 9.31 6.52 0.03
N GLY A 183 10.64 6.60 0.11
CA GLY A 183 11.48 7.20 -0.92
C GLY A 183 11.97 6.20 -1.97
N SER A 184 12.45 6.75 -3.09
CA SER A 184 12.96 5.98 -4.24
C SER A 184 14.29 5.26 -3.99
N ASP A 185 15.01 5.61 -2.92
CA ASP A 185 16.35 5.08 -2.60
C ASP A 185 16.36 3.54 -2.48
N ARG A 186 15.23 2.93 -2.13
CA ARG A 186 15.07 1.47 -2.01
C ARG A 186 14.86 0.76 -3.33
N TYR A 187 14.55 1.49 -4.40
CA TYR A 187 14.07 0.96 -5.68
C TYR A 187 14.98 1.32 -6.86
N MET A 188 16.15 1.91 -6.61
CA MET A 188 17.07 2.35 -7.67
C MET A 188 17.55 1.20 -8.55
N SER A 189 17.72 0.00 -8.00
CA SER A 189 18.09 -1.21 -8.76
C SER A 189 17.01 -1.64 -9.77
N LYS A 190 15.77 -1.16 -9.62
CA LYS A 190 14.64 -1.44 -10.52
C LYS A 190 14.42 -0.34 -11.56
N GLN A 191 15.35 0.57 -11.70
CA GLN A 191 15.26 1.68 -12.66
C GLN A 191 13.96 2.50 -12.52
N ILE A 192 13.56 2.77 -11.28
CA ILE A 192 12.25 3.37 -10.92
C ILE A 192 11.90 4.64 -11.73
N PHE A 193 12.88 5.41 -12.19
CA PHE A 193 12.68 6.59 -13.03
C PHE A 193 12.73 6.31 -14.54
N ASN A 194 13.09 5.08 -14.95
CA ASN A 194 13.21 4.64 -16.33
C ASN A 194 12.53 3.28 -16.53
N TYR A 195 11.43 3.08 -15.83
CA TYR A 195 10.65 1.84 -15.90
C TYR A 195 10.23 1.55 -17.35
N LYS A 196 10.40 0.30 -17.73
CA LYS A 196 9.86 -0.30 -18.95
C LYS A 196 9.10 -1.53 -18.52
N GLU A 197 7.84 -1.61 -18.89
CA GLU A 197 7.02 -2.78 -18.64
C GLU A 197 7.73 -4.03 -19.17
N SER A 198 7.94 -5.03 -18.33
CA SER A 198 8.49 -6.30 -18.75
C SER A 198 7.37 -7.10 -19.44
N ASN A 199 7.62 -7.56 -20.68
CA ASN A 199 6.68 -8.45 -21.39
C ASN A 199 6.69 -9.89 -20.83
N ASP A 200 7.22 -10.11 -19.62
CA ASP A 200 7.49 -11.44 -19.06
C ASP A 200 6.34 -12.01 -18.21
N TYR A 201 5.13 -11.46 -18.33
CA TYR A 201 3.95 -11.97 -17.56
C TYR A 201 3.03 -12.88 -18.40
N GLU A 202 3.53 -13.42 -19.55
CA GLU A 202 2.83 -14.48 -20.30
C GLU A 202 3.07 -15.88 -19.71
#